data_b7c0e3178e1c043cb2ff71b6abcc57e6
#
_entry.id   b7c0e3178e1c043cb2ff71b6abcc57e6
#
_cell.length_a   1.000
_cell.length_b   1.000
_cell.length_c   1.000
_cell.angle_alpha   90.00
_cell.angle_beta   90.00
_cell.angle_gamma   90.00
#
_symmetry.space_group_name_H-M   'P 1'
#
loop_
_entity.id
_entity.type
_entity.pdbx_description
1 polymer ?
#
loop_
_entity_poly.entity_id
_entity_poly.type
_entity_poly.pdbx_seq_one_letter_code
_entity_poly.pdbx_strand_id
1 'polypeptide(L)'
;MKNIEDIMKQPCHIHFVGIGGISMSGLAEILLDAGYTISGSDAKESPITDRLTYLGATIHYGHDAKNITDDISYVVYTAAVKSDNPELVAAREKDLTCITRAVMLGRIMEKYKTAISVAGTHGKTTTTSMISEIMLAYECDPTILVGGMLHTIGGNLRIGHSDYLVTEACEYTNSFLSLISNTNVILNVREDHLDFFKDINDIRNSFKIFADKLDENGILIINSAIDDLSYFTSDLRCRYTTFGLDSKTSDYYPTNITYNQFACASFDLVSKTSVSGGNNREEGIIAHINLKVPGEHNLLNALAAFATCAAIHIPCETIVKGLENFSGTDRRFQYKGEFNGVTVIDDYAHHPDEIIATLTAARNYPHKNLWCVFQPHT
;
A
#
# COMPACT_ATOMS: atom_id res chain seq x y z
N MET A 1 -8.34 29.48 11.62
CA MET A 1 -8.00 28.09 11.17
C MET A 1 -8.09 27.10 12.32
N LYS A 2 -8.79 25.96 12.14
CA LYS A 2 -8.76 24.85 13.11
C LYS A 2 -7.42 24.13 13.02
N ASN A 3 -6.92 23.62 14.18
CA ASN A 3 -5.69 22.83 14.17
C ASN A 3 -5.98 21.48 13.50
N ILE A 4 -5.07 21.06 12.63
CA ILE A 4 -5.14 19.76 11.94
C ILE A 4 -5.08 18.57 12.93
N GLU A 5 -4.43 18.73 14.08
CA GLU A 5 -4.38 17.71 15.13
C GLU A 5 -5.75 17.46 15.78
N ASP A 6 -6.69 18.38 15.60
CA ASP A 6 -8.03 18.25 16.19
C ASP A 6 -9.01 17.52 15.26
N ILE A 7 -8.66 17.30 14.00
CA ILE A 7 -9.57 16.74 12.99
C ILE A 7 -10.14 15.36 13.38
N MET A 8 -9.34 14.55 14.10
CA MET A 8 -9.75 13.20 14.54
C MET A 8 -10.23 13.14 15.99
N LYS A 9 -10.33 14.29 16.71
CA LYS A 9 -10.75 14.29 18.12
C LYS A 9 -12.25 14.06 18.28
N GLN A 10 -13.05 14.60 17.37
CA GLN A 10 -14.51 14.44 17.35
C GLN A 10 -15.07 14.57 15.93
N PRO A 11 -16.16 13.89 15.59
CA PRO A 11 -16.82 14.05 14.31
C PRO A 11 -17.18 15.50 14.02
N CYS A 12 -16.94 15.91 12.77
CA CYS A 12 -17.23 17.24 12.26
C CYS A 12 -17.57 17.17 10.77
N HIS A 13 -17.92 18.31 10.15
CA HIS A 13 -18.17 18.35 8.71
C HIS A 13 -16.86 18.53 7.93
N ILE A 14 -16.59 17.60 7.01
CA ILE A 14 -15.42 17.60 6.13
C ILE A 14 -15.89 17.60 4.69
N HIS A 15 -15.36 18.53 3.89
CA HIS A 15 -15.65 18.65 2.47
C HIS A 15 -14.51 18.13 1.63
N PHE A 16 -14.81 17.29 0.62
CA PHE A 16 -13.83 16.66 -0.27
C PHE A 16 -13.91 17.24 -1.68
N VAL A 17 -12.83 17.85 -2.17
CA VAL A 17 -12.72 18.35 -3.55
C VAL A 17 -12.12 17.25 -4.44
N GLY A 18 -12.92 16.72 -5.38
CA GLY A 18 -12.60 15.54 -6.17
C GLY A 18 -12.94 14.23 -5.44
N ILE A 19 -14.09 14.17 -4.78
CA ILE A 19 -14.51 13.06 -3.90
C ILE A 19 -14.67 11.72 -4.64
N GLY A 20 -15.00 11.74 -5.94
CA GLY A 20 -15.19 10.55 -6.78
C GLY A 20 -13.89 9.84 -7.18
N GLY A 21 -12.72 10.39 -6.82
CA GLY A 21 -11.45 9.70 -7.00
C GLY A 21 -11.35 8.45 -6.11
N ILE A 22 -10.81 7.34 -6.63
CA ILE A 22 -10.72 6.04 -5.93
C ILE A 22 -10.16 6.16 -4.51
N SER A 23 -9.07 6.89 -4.33
CA SER A 23 -8.45 7.05 -3.01
C SER A 23 -9.17 8.07 -2.12
N MET A 24 -9.84 9.07 -2.72
CA MET A 24 -10.60 10.08 -2.00
C MET A 24 -11.89 9.49 -1.42
N SER A 25 -12.60 8.72 -2.25
CA SER A 25 -13.83 8.04 -1.83
C SER A 25 -13.60 7.08 -0.68
N GLY A 26 -12.48 6.35 -0.70
CA GLY A 26 -12.12 5.45 0.41
C GLY A 26 -11.96 6.18 1.74
N LEU A 27 -11.32 7.36 1.76
CA LEU A 27 -11.22 8.17 2.97
C LEU A 27 -12.58 8.70 3.42
N ALA A 28 -13.42 9.14 2.46
CA ALA A 28 -14.78 9.61 2.75
C ALA A 28 -15.63 8.49 3.36
N GLU A 29 -15.56 7.24 2.85
CA GLU A 29 -16.27 6.08 3.41
C GLU A 29 -15.80 5.77 4.85
N ILE A 30 -14.50 5.77 5.14
CA ILE A 30 -13.97 5.53 6.48
C ILE A 30 -14.48 6.60 7.47
N LEU A 31 -14.52 7.86 7.05
CA LEU A 31 -14.98 8.95 7.90
C LEU A 31 -16.50 8.92 8.10
N LEU A 32 -17.29 8.55 7.08
CA LEU A 32 -18.74 8.33 7.21
C LEU A 32 -19.03 7.22 8.24
N ASP A 33 -18.31 6.09 8.15
CA ASP A 33 -18.43 4.99 9.10
C ASP A 33 -18.07 5.42 10.53
N ALA A 34 -17.09 6.32 10.66
CA ALA A 34 -16.68 6.92 11.93
C ALA A 34 -17.62 8.05 12.42
N GLY A 35 -18.74 8.31 11.73
CA GLY A 35 -19.78 9.27 12.14
C GLY A 35 -19.51 10.72 11.75
N TYR A 36 -18.59 11.01 10.84
CA TYR A 36 -18.34 12.35 10.32
C TYR A 36 -19.42 12.75 9.30
N THR A 37 -19.76 14.04 9.25
CA THR A 37 -20.57 14.58 8.15
C THR A 37 -19.66 14.82 6.95
N ILE A 38 -20.00 14.24 5.82
CA ILE A 38 -19.19 14.33 4.60
C ILE A 38 -19.98 15.01 3.49
N SER A 39 -19.38 16.02 2.90
CA SER A 39 -19.78 16.56 1.60
C SER A 39 -18.60 16.54 0.64
N GLY A 40 -18.87 16.65 -0.65
CA GLY A 40 -17.80 16.76 -1.62
C GLY A 40 -18.28 17.13 -3.00
N SER A 41 -17.32 17.50 -3.86
CA SER A 41 -17.57 17.80 -5.24
C SER A 41 -16.81 16.87 -6.18
N ASP A 42 -17.38 16.62 -7.35
CA ASP A 42 -16.70 15.96 -8.46
C ASP A 42 -17.18 16.55 -9.80
N ALA A 43 -16.41 16.31 -10.87
CA ALA A 43 -16.72 16.85 -12.19
C ALA A 43 -18.01 16.23 -12.78
N LYS A 44 -18.31 14.96 -12.44
CA LYS A 44 -19.44 14.19 -12.98
C LYS A 44 -19.89 13.08 -12.05
N GLU A 45 -21.13 12.63 -12.25
CA GLU A 45 -21.70 11.45 -11.65
C GLU A 45 -20.94 10.17 -12.02
N SER A 46 -20.84 9.25 -11.06
CA SER A 46 -20.17 7.96 -11.21
C SER A 46 -20.70 6.95 -10.20
N PRO A 47 -20.52 5.64 -10.42
CA PRO A 47 -20.88 4.62 -9.41
C PRO A 47 -20.25 4.86 -8.03
N ILE A 48 -19.08 5.52 -7.98
CA ILE A 48 -18.40 5.88 -6.72
C ILE A 48 -19.19 6.98 -5.99
N THR A 49 -19.59 8.05 -6.69
CA THR A 49 -20.36 9.14 -6.09
C THR A 49 -21.76 8.69 -5.68
N ASP A 50 -22.38 7.78 -6.45
CA ASP A 50 -23.68 7.18 -6.10
C ASP A 50 -23.58 6.37 -4.81
N ARG A 51 -22.52 5.56 -4.68
CA ARG A 51 -22.25 4.80 -3.45
C ARG A 51 -22.07 5.73 -2.25
N LEU A 52 -21.28 6.80 -2.38
CA LEU A 52 -21.06 7.78 -1.30
C LEU A 52 -22.37 8.47 -0.90
N THR A 53 -23.21 8.83 -1.87
CA THR A 53 -24.55 9.39 -1.61
C THR A 53 -25.43 8.39 -0.84
N TYR A 54 -25.43 7.11 -1.25
CA TYR A 54 -26.14 6.05 -0.54
C TYR A 54 -25.65 5.88 0.92
N LEU A 55 -24.35 6.08 1.16
CA LEU A 55 -23.73 6.03 2.49
C LEU A 55 -23.97 7.30 3.32
N GLY A 56 -24.60 8.34 2.76
CA GLY A 56 -24.99 9.56 3.49
C GLY A 56 -24.11 10.79 3.20
N ALA A 57 -23.21 10.75 2.22
CA ALA A 57 -22.49 11.94 1.79
C ALA A 57 -23.38 12.88 0.96
N THR A 58 -23.14 14.18 1.06
CA THR A 58 -23.74 15.20 0.18
C THR A 58 -22.79 15.47 -1.00
N ILE A 59 -23.22 15.12 -2.22
CA ILE A 59 -22.40 15.25 -3.42
C ILE A 59 -22.86 16.43 -4.28
N HIS A 60 -21.90 17.26 -4.71
CA HIS A 60 -22.10 18.35 -5.65
C HIS A 60 -21.40 18.04 -6.99
N TYR A 61 -22.07 18.23 -8.10
CA TYR A 61 -21.44 18.08 -9.42
C TYR A 61 -21.03 19.44 -9.96
N GLY A 62 -19.72 19.54 -10.26
CA GLY A 62 -19.04 20.80 -10.57
C GLY A 62 -18.44 21.48 -9.35
N HIS A 63 -17.34 22.21 -9.60
CA HIS A 63 -16.63 22.95 -8.57
C HIS A 63 -17.18 24.39 -8.49
N ASP A 64 -17.75 24.76 -7.34
CA ASP A 64 -18.37 26.07 -7.13
C ASP A 64 -18.09 26.55 -5.70
N ALA A 65 -17.75 27.83 -5.53
CA ALA A 65 -17.50 28.44 -4.22
C ALA A 65 -18.67 28.27 -3.23
N LYS A 66 -19.91 28.16 -3.72
CA LYS A 66 -21.12 27.94 -2.90
C LYS A 66 -21.16 26.57 -2.23
N ASN A 67 -20.38 25.59 -2.70
CA ASN A 67 -20.28 24.27 -2.07
C ASN A 67 -19.55 24.34 -0.71
N ILE A 68 -18.84 25.45 -0.44
CA ILE A 68 -18.13 25.69 0.81
C ILE A 68 -19.07 26.43 1.78
N THR A 69 -19.86 25.68 2.54
CA THR A 69 -20.80 26.20 3.54
C THR A 69 -20.11 26.56 4.86
N ASP A 70 -20.79 27.28 5.76
CA ASP A 70 -20.19 27.82 7.00
C ASP A 70 -20.00 26.75 8.09
N ASP A 71 -20.68 25.62 7.99
CA ASP A 71 -20.59 24.49 8.90
C ASP A 71 -19.43 23.54 8.59
N ILE A 72 -18.76 23.70 7.44
CA ILE A 72 -17.58 22.93 7.09
C ILE A 72 -16.42 23.28 8.03
N SER A 73 -15.75 22.26 8.52
CA SER A 73 -14.62 22.38 9.44
C SER A 73 -13.28 22.26 8.74
N TYR A 74 -13.18 21.34 7.76
CA TYR A 74 -11.96 21.05 7.01
C TYR A 74 -12.29 20.76 5.55
N VAL A 75 -11.34 21.09 4.67
CA VAL A 75 -11.42 20.78 3.24
C VAL A 75 -10.27 19.83 2.87
N VAL A 76 -10.60 18.69 2.27
CA VAL A 76 -9.65 17.70 1.79
C VAL A 76 -9.60 17.75 0.27
N TYR A 77 -8.39 17.79 -0.30
CA TYR A 77 -8.22 17.84 -1.75
C TYR A 77 -7.12 16.91 -2.25
N THR A 78 -7.19 16.53 -3.52
CA THR A 78 -6.17 15.73 -4.20
C THR A 78 -5.15 16.62 -4.90
N ALA A 79 -3.93 16.11 -5.13
CA ALA A 79 -2.87 16.82 -5.86
C ALA A 79 -3.26 17.21 -7.31
N ALA A 80 -4.27 16.55 -7.89
CA ALA A 80 -4.80 16.91 -9.22
C ALA A 80 -5.60 18.21 -9.23
N VAL A 81 -6.06 18.69 -8.08
CA VAL A 81 -6.82 19.95 -7.98
C VAL A 81 -5.86 21.13 -7.93
N LYS A 82 -6.04 22.06 -8.88
CA LYS A 82 -5.22 23.26 -8.96
C LYS A 82 -5.53 24.26 -7.84
N SER A 83 -4.56 25.09 -7.50
CA SER A 83 -4.68 26.09 -6.42
C SER A 83 -5.73 27.18 -6.67
N ASP A 84 -6.14 27.38 -7.92
CA ASP A 84 -7.17 28.33 -8.36
C ASP A 84 -8.58 27.72 -8.41
N ASN A 85 -8.76 26.47 -7.95
CA ASN A 85 -10.08 25.87 -7.84
C ASN A 85 -11.00 26.72 -6.96
N PRO A 86 -12.24 27.03 -7.41
CA PRO A 86 -13.13 27.96 -6.71
C PRO A 86 -13.48 27.55 -5.28
N GLU A 87 -13.54 26.25 -5.01
CA GLU A 87 -13.80 25.73 -3.65
C GLU A 87 -12.57 25.94 -2.74
N LEU A 88 -11.36 25.71 -3.23
CA LEU A 88 -10.13 25.98 -2.46
C LEU A 88 -9.93 27.47 -2.22
N VAL A 89 -10.33 28.33 -3.16
CA VAL A 89 -10.27 29.79 -3.00
C VAL A 89 -11.27 30.21 -1.91
N ALA A 90 -12.53 29.77 -2.02
CA ALA A 90 -13.57 30.08 -1.03
C ALA A 90 -13.23 29.55 0.38
N ALA A 91 -12.63 28.36 0.47
CA ALA A 91 -12.19 27.80 1.73
C ALA A 91 -11.11 28.67 2.40
N ARG A 92 -10.14 29.18 1.63
CA ARG A 92 -9.11 30.09 2.13
C ARG A 92 -9.69 31.44 2.57
N GLU A 93 -10.63 32.00 1.81
CA GLU A 93 -11.33 33.24 2.17
C GLU A 93 -12.12 33.10 3.48
N LYS A 94 -12.59 31.89 3.80
CA LYS A 94 -13.29 31.56 5.06
C LYS A 94 -12.33 31.08 6.17
N ASP A 95 -11.01 31.18 6.01
CA ASP A 95 -10.00 30.68 6.96
C ASP A 95 -10.16 29.18 7.32
N LEU A 96 -10.69 28.36 6.41
CA LEU A 96 -10.81 26.93 6.61
C LEU A 96 -9.45 26.25 6.41
N THR A 97 -9.19 25.23 7.22
CA THR A 97 -7.98 24.39 7.08
C THR A 97 -8.15 23.45 5.89
N CYS A 98 -7.32 23.65 4.85
CA CYS A 98 -7.27 22.82 3.66
C CYS A 98 -6.09 21.85 3.76
N ILE A 99 -6.34 20.55 3.59
CA ILE A 99 -5.34 19.48 3.70
C ILE A 99 -5.37 18.56 2.51
N THR A 100 -4.22 17.96 2.20
CA THR A 100 -4.15 16.98 1.12
C THR A 100 -4.73 15.63 1.56
N ARG A 101 -5.11 14.80 0.58
CA ARG A 101 -5.53 13.42 0.79
C ARG A 101 -4.52 12.62 1.64
N ALA A 102 -3.22 12.78 1.38
CA ALA A 102 -2.18 12.06 2.11
C ALA A 102 -2.13 12.45 3.59
N VAL A 103 -2.29 13.73 3.87
CA VAL A 103 -2.36 14.24 5.26
C VAL A 103 -3.61 13.71 5.96
N MET A 104 -4.77 13.69 5.28
CA MET A 104 -6.00 13.13 5.85
C MET A 104 -5.85 11.63 6.16
N LEU A 105 -5.25 10.86 5.26
CA LEU A 105 -4.95 9.44 5.51
C LEU A 105 -4.05 9.28 6.75
N GLY A 106 -2.98 10.09 6.85
CA GLY A 106 -2.12 10.08 8.05
C GLY A 106 -2.89 10.31 9.34
N ARG A 107 -3.85 11.26 9.34
CA ARG A 107 -4.69 11.53 10.51
C ARG A 107 -5.67 10.38 10.83
N ILE A 108 -6.20 9.72 9.81
CA ILE A 108 -7.00 8.51 10.02
C ILE A 108 -6.14 7.40 10.67
N MET A 109 -4.91 7.21 10.18
CA MET A 109 -3.99 6.19 10.67
C MET A 109 -3.65 6.33 12.17
N GLU A 110 -3.66 7.54 12.72
CA GLU A 110 -3.43 7.78 14.17
C GLU A 110 -4.45 7.08 15.08
N LYS A 111 -5.61 6.66 14.55
CA LYS A 111 -6.63 5.94 15.32
C LYS A 111 -6.33 4.45 15.50
N TYR A 112 -5.35 3.93 14.78
CA TYR A 112 -5.03 2.50 14.75
C TYR A 112 -3.76 2.22 15.54
N LYS A 113 -3.79 1.21 16.44
CA LYS A 113 -2.61 0.81 17.22
C LYS A 113 -1.55 0.15 16.34
N THR A 114 -1.98 -0.49 15.26
CA THR A 114 -1.10 -1.13 14.28
C THR A 114 -1.43 -0.59 12.90
N ALA A 115 -0.71 0.44 12.49
CA ALA A 115 -0.82 1.06 11.18
C ALA A 115 0.40 0.68 10.32
N ILE A 116 0.16 -0.06 9.25
CA ILE A 116 1.20 -0.60 8.35
C ILE A 116 1.22 0.22 7.06
N SER A 117 2.40 0.74 6.70
CA SER A 117 2.65 1.47 5.46
C SER A 117 3.64 0.71 4.58
N VAL A 118 3.21 0.32 3.37
CA VAL A 118 4.05 -0.43 2.43
C VAL A 118 4.55 0.50 1.33
N ALA A 119 5.84 0.82 1.37
CA ALA A 119 6.55 1.67 0.43
C ALA A 119 7.54 0.88 -0.45
N GLY A 120 7.92 1.48 -1.56
CA GLY A 120 8.89 0.93 -2.51
C GLY A 120 8.54 1.36 -3.92
N THR A 121 9.51 1.45 -4.80
CA THR A 121 9.26 1.78 -6.20
C THR A 121 8.28 0.77 -6.80
N HIS A 122 8.49 -0.53 -6.57
CA HIS A 122 7.67 -1.62 -7.09
C HIS A 122 7.18 -2.56 -5.98
N GLY A 123 6.09 -3.30 -6.27
CA GLY A 123 5.57 -4.36 -5.39
C GLY A 123 4.61 -3.89 -4.30
N LYS A 124 4.37 -2.59 -4.13
CA LYS A 124 3.48 -2.02 -3.09
C LYS A 124 2.11 -2.70 -3.04
N THR A 125 1.38 -2.67 -4.15
CA THR A 125 0.01 -3.25 -4.23
C THR A 125 0.00 -4.73 -3.90
N THR A 126 0.92 -5.51 -4.46
CA THR A 126 0.98 -6.95 -4.23
C THR A 126 1.32 -7.28 -2.78
N THR A 127 2.32 -6.60 -2.19
CA THR A 127 2.71 -6.82 -0.80
C THR A 127 1.60 -6.39 0.17
N THR A 128 0.96 -5.24 -0.06
CA THR A 128 -0.19 -4.79 0.74
C THR A 128 -1.32 -5.80 0.67
N SER A 129 -1.60 -6.36 -0.51
CA SER A 129 -2.61 -7.39 -0.70
C SER A 129 -2.26 -8.70 0.02
N MET A 130 -1.00 -9.14 -0.04
CA MET A 130 -0.54 -10.33 0.69
C MET A 130 -0.66 -10.14 2.22
N ILE A 131 -0.26 -8.98 2.75
CA ILE A 131 -0.46 -8.63 4.16
C ILE A 131 -1.95 -8.65 4.50
N SER A 132 -2.80 -8.09 3.64
CA SER A 132 -4.26 -8.08 3.83
C SER A 132 -4.85 -9.48 3.90
N GLU A 133 -4.43 -10.40 3.00
CA GLU A 133 -4.88 -11.81 3.04
C GLU A 133 -4.45 -12.53 4.32
N ILE A 134 -3.23 -12.26 4.81
CA ILE A 134 -2.76 -12.80 6.08
C ILE A 134 -3.61 -12.27 7.24
N MET A 135 -3.87 -10.97 7.27
CA MET A 135 -4.68 -10.35 8.34
C MET A 135 -6.13 -10.83 8.32
N LEU A 136 -6.70 -11.05 7.12
CA LEU A 136 -8.03 -11.65 6.97
C LEU A 136 -8.03 -13.13 7.43
N ALA A 137 -6.98 -13.90 7.12
CA ALA A 137 -6.84 -15.28 7.60
C ALA A 137 -6.63 -15.36 9.12
N TYR A 138 -6.09 -14.29 9.73
CA TYR A 138 -5.96 -14.12 11.19
C TYR A 138 -7.27 -13.64 11.85
N GLU A 139 -8.28 -13.29 11.04
CA GLU A 139 -9.59 -12.82 11.49
C GLU A 139 -9.51 -11.55 12.38
N CYS A 140 -8.47 -10.71 12.19
CA CYS A 140 -8.27 -9.52 13.03
C CYS A 140 -9.08 -8.29 12.58
N ASP A 141 -10.00 -8.43 11.65
CA ASP A 141 -10.90 -7.37 11.15
C ASP A 141 -10.19 -6.04 10.75
N PRO A 142 -9.19 -6.07 9.85
CA PRO A 142 -8.41 -4.90 9.51
C PRO A 142 -9.14 -3.91 8.59
N THR A 143 -8.80 -2.62 8.71
CA THR A 143 -9.04 -1.63 7.65
C THR A 143 -7.95 -1.77 6.59
N ILE A 144 -8.35 -1.91 5.33
CA ILE A 144 -7.46 -2.19 4.20
C ILE A 144 -7.66 -1.11 3.13
N LEU A 145 -6.55 -0.47 2.72
CA LEU A 145 -6.52 0.44 1.56
C LEU A 145 -5.43 -0.04 0.60
N VAL A 146 -5.83 -0.56 -0.54
CA VAL A 146 -4.92 -1.11 -1.56
C VAL A 146 -5.13 -0.40 -2.90
N GLY A 147 -4.07 -0.23 -3.68
CA GLY A 147 -4.14 0.49 -4.96
C GLY A 147 -4.82 -0.27 -6.11
N GLY A 148 -5.02 -1.58 -5.94
CA GLY A 148 -5.67 -2.46 -6.91
C GLY A 148 -6.90 -3.14 -6.36
N MET A 149 -7.64 -3.84 -7.22
CA MET A 149 -8.78 -4.66 -6.83
C MET A 149 -8.27 -5.94 -6.13
N LEU A 150 -8.61 -6.11 -4.87
CA LEU A 150 -8.37 -7.35 -4.11
C LEU A 150 -9.68 -8.16 -4.05
N HIS A 151 -9.68 -9.33 -4.69
CA HIS A 151 -10.90 -10.12 -4.88
C HIS A 151 -11.57 -10.53 -3.57
N THR A 152 -10.78 -10.86 -2.55
CA THR A 152 -11.27 -11.32 -1.25
C THR A 152 -12.13 -10.28 -0.54
N ILE A 153 -11.85 -8.98 -0.75
CA ILE A 153 -12.67 -7.89 -0.18
C ILE A 153 -13.64 -7.27 -1.20
N GLY A 154 -13.62 -7.75 -2.47
CA GLY A 154 -14.47 -7.24 -3.53
C GLY A 154 -14.19 -5.78 -3.92
N GLY A 155 -13.00 -5.27 -3.66
CA GLY A 155 -12.66 -3.87 -3.88
C GLY A 155 -11.21 -3.52 -3.54
N ASN A 156 -10.97 -2.24 -3.40
CA ASN A 156 -9.69 -1.67 -2.99
C ASN A 156 -9.74 -1.07 -1.57
N LEU A 157 -10.91 -1.10 -0.95
CA LEU A 157 -11.17 -0.65 0.41
C LEU A 157 -11.97 -1.70 1.18
N ARG A 158 -11.56 -1.96 2.41
CA ARG A 158 -12.34 -2.61 3.43
C ARG A 158 -12.26 -1.79 4.72
N ILE A 159 -13.38 -1.49 5.32
CA ILE A 159 -13.44 -0.85 6.64
C ILE A 159 -13.57 -1.96 7.67
N GLY A 160 -12.57 -2.07 8.55
CA GLY A 160 -12.59 -2.92 9.72
C GLY A 160 -12.76 -2.10 10.99
N HIS A 161 -13.20 -2.75 12.08
CA HIS A 161 -13.44 -2.07 13.36
C HIS A 161 -12.43 -2.46 14.44
N SER A 162 -11.28 -2.98 14.03
CA SER A 162 -10.16 -3.33 14.90
C SER A 162 -9.09 -2.25 14.96
N ASP A 163 -8.05 -2.52 15.74
CA ASP A 163 -6.87 -1.64 15.88
C ASP A 163 -5.87 -1.75 14.70
N TYR A 164 -6.23 -2.42 13.59
CA TYR A 164 -5.32 -2.70 12.48
C TYR A 164 -5.71 -1.93 11.21
N LEU A 165 -4.69 -1.29 10.60
CA LEU A 165 -4.82 -0.67 9.28
C LEU A 165 -3.60 -1.04 8.43
N VAL A 166 -3.82 -1.39 7.17
CA VAL A 166 -2.76 -1.56 6.17
C VAL A 166 -3.03 -0.72 4.93
N THR A 167 -2.00 0.00 4.46
CA THR A 167 -2.10 0.85 3.27
C THR A 167 -0.81 0.86 2.46
N GLU A 168 -0.95 1.18 1.17
CA GLU A 168 0.18 1.55 0.34
C GLU A 168 0.68 2.95 0.69
N ALA A 169 2.00 3.12 0.64
CA ALA A 169 2.71 4.36 0.89
C ALA A 169 3.42 4.80 -0.39
N CYS A 170 2.75 5.65 -1.19
CA CYS A 170 3.29 6.12 -2.47
C CYS A 170 4.32 7.22 -2.23
N GLU A 171 5.51 7.05 -2.79
CA GLU A 171 6.64 7.98 -2.72
C GLU A 171 6.43 9.23 -3.57
N TYR A 172 5.62 9.14 -4.63
CA TYR A 172 5.39 10.26 -5.54
C TYR A 172 4.90 11.51 -4.81
N THR A 173 5.52 12.63 -5.12
CA THR A 173 5.33 13.94 -4.46
C THR A 173 5.56 13.92 -2.93
N ASN A 174 6.34 12.96 -2.45
CA ASN A 174 6.58 12.76 -1.01
C ASN A 174 5.31 12.53 -0.18
N SER A 175 4.23 12.05 -0.81
CA SER A 175 2.94 11.89 -0.15
C SER A 175 3.00 10.89 1.02
N PHE A 176 3.84 9.85 0.93
CA PHE A 176 4.04 8.88 2.02
C PHE A 176 4.63 9.49 3.29
N LEU A 177 5.31 10.64 3.19
CA LEU A 177 5.83 11.37 4.37
C LEU A 177 4.72 12.00 5.23
N SER A 178 3.50 12.06 4.71
CA SER A 178 2.33 12.51 5.49
C SER A 178 1.69 11.39 6.30
N LEU A 179 2.04 10.13 6.04
CA LEU A 179 1.47 8.97 6.74
C LEU A 179 2.01 8.87 8.15
N ILE A 180 1.18 8.38 9.06
CA ILE A 180 1.51 8.16 10.47
C ILE A 180 1.31 6.67 10.76
N SER A 181 2.39 5.93 10.65
CA SER A 181 2.42 4.47 10.84
C SER A 181 3.45 4.09 11.89
N ASN A 182 3.29 2.94 12.50
CA ASN A 182 4.25 2.34 13.42
C ASN A 182 4.94 1.09 12.84
N THR A 183 4.52 0.67 11.65
CA THR A 183 5.17 -0.40 10.90
C THR A 183 5.37 0.07 9.46
N ASN A 184 6.62 0.31 9.08
CA ASN A 184 6.99 0.72 7.73
C ASN A 184 7.67 -0.42 7.00
N VAL A 185 7.29 -0.62 5.75
CA VAL A 185 7.90 -1.61 4.86
C VAL A 185 8.56 -0.89 3.70
N ILE A 186 9.83 -1.18 3.41
CA ILE A 186 10.56 -0.67 2.24
C ILE A 186 10.98 -1.87 1.37
N LEU A 187 10.31 -2.02 0.23
CA LEU A 187 10.50 -3.15 -0.68
C LEU A 187 11.75 -3.01 -1.55
N ASN A 188 11.92 -1.84 -2.12
CA ASN A 188 13.03 -1.48 -3.00
C ASN A 188 13.08 0.04 -3.17
N VAL A 189 14.23 0.55 -3.61
CA VAL A 189 14.46 1.97 -3.90
C VAL A 189 15.16 2.04 -5.25
N ARG A 190 14.46 2.50 -6.29
CA ARG A 190 14.93 2.61 -7.68
C ARG A 190 14.58 3.98 -8.25
N GLU A 191 15.17 4.34 -9.36
CA GLU A 191 14.82 5.55 -10.09
C GLU A 191 13.41 5.44 -10.65
N ASP A 192 12.52 6.32 -10.22
CA ASP A 192 11.18 6.51 -10.74
C ASP A 192 10.72 7.95 -10.45
N HIS A 193 9.67 8.42 -11.11
CA HIS A 193 9.11 9.76 -10.89
C HIS A 193 10.15 10.89 -11.00
N LEU A 194 11.03 10.82 -12.02
CA LEU A 194 12.06 11.83 -12.27
C LEU A 194 11.51 13.20 -12.74
N ASP A 195 10.20 13.29 -12.95
CA ASP A 195 9.46 14.54 -13.08
C ASP A 195 9.33 15.30 -11.74
N PHE A 196 9.46 14.60 -10.63
CA PHE A 196 9.42 15.15 -9.28
C PHE A 196 10.78 15.08 -8.57
N PHE A 197 11.43 13.92 -8.55
CA PHE A 197 12.74 13.72 -7.94
C PHE A 197 13.87 14.10 -8.89
N LYS A 198 14.94 14.66 -8.35
CA LYS A 198 16.12 15.05 -9.15
C LYS A 198 16.92 13.85 -9.63
N ASP A 199 17.15 12.89 -8.76
CA ASP A 199 17.96 11.70 -8.97
C ASP A 199 17.69 10.64 -7.91
N ILE A 200 18.38 9.51 -8.00
CA ILE A 200 18.29 8.40 -7.04
C ILE A 200 18.64 8.83 -5.60
N ASN A 201 19.53 9.81 -5.40
CA ASN A 201 19.90 10.25 -4.06
C ASN A 201 18.74 11.02 -3.40
N ASP A 202 18.01 11.81 -4.16
CA ASP A 202 16.82 12.52 -3.70
C ASP A 202 15.72 11.52 -3.32
N ILE A 203 15.51 10.47 -4.12
CA ILE A 203 14.62 9.35 -3.81
C ILE A 203 15.07 8.66 -2.52
N ARG A 204 16.34 8.27 -2.41
CA ARG A 204 16.91 7.62 -1.22
C ARG A 204 16.71 8.45 0.04
N ASN A 205 16.93 9.77 -0.05
CA ASN A 205 16.71 10.69 1.06
C ASN A 205 15.26 10.70 1.51
N SER A 206 14.30 10.68 0.58
CA SER A 206 12.86 10.60 0.90
C SER A 206 12.51 9.29 1.63
N PHE A 207 13.04 8.15 1.17
CA PHE A 207 12.84 6.87 1.85
C PHE A 207 13.55 6.82 3.22
N LYS A 208 14.70 7.49 3.38
CA LYS A 208 15.37 7.64 4.69
C LYS A 208 14.47 8.42 5.66
N ILE A 209 13.92 9.56 5.22
CA ILE A 209 12.99 10.36 6.03
C ILE A 209 11.76 9.51 6.40
N PHE A 210 11.22 8.70 5.48
CA PHE A 210 10.11 7.81 5.76
C PHE A 210 10.45 6.75 6.82
N ALA A 211 11.66 6.18 6.79
CA ALA A 211 12.13 5.25 7.81
C ALA A 211 12.31 5.94 9.17
N ASP A 212 12.89 7.14 9.19
CA ASP A 212 13.19 7.92 10.41
C ASP A 212 11.95 8.47 11.13
N LYS A 213 10.78 8.46 10.48
CA LYS A 213 9.49 8.83 11.10
C LYS A 213 9.04 7.84 12.18
N LEU A 214 9.53 6.60 12.14
CA LEU A 214 9.21 5.61 13.16
C LEU A 214 9.79 6.03 14.53
N ASP A 215 8.96 5.95 15.55
CA ASP A 215 9.40 6.14 16.94
C ASP A 215 10.08 4.86 17.49
N GLU A 216 10.53 4.90 18.74
CA GLU A 216 11.24 3.79 19.40
C GLU A 216 10.43 2.49 19.50
N ASN A 217 9.10 2.57 19.44
CA ASN A 217 8.18 1.42 19.47
C ASN A 217 7.84 0.89 18.09
N GLY A 218 8.20 1.63 17.04
CA GLY A 218 7.96 1.23 15.66
C GLY A 218 8.87 0.10 15.18
N ILE A 219 8.59 -0.36 13.98
CA ILE A 219 9.44 -1.34 13.29
C ILE A 219 9.56 -1.02 11.80
N LEU A 220 10.79 -1.09 11.29
CA LEU A 220 11.09 -1.04 9.87
C LEU A 220 11.31 -2.46 9.33
N ILE A 221 10.59 -2.82 8.29
CA ILE A 221 10.82 -4.04 7.50
C ILE A 221 11.47 -3.59 6.20
N ILE A 222 12.68 -4.05 5.91
CA ILE A 222 13.45 -3.52 4.79
C ILE A 222 14.15 -4.62 4.00
N ASN A 223 14.13 -4.50 2.67
CA ASN A 223 14.83 -5.44 1.78
C ASN A 223 16.35 -5.28 1.93
N SER A 224 17.03 -6.37 2.26
CA SER A 224 18.49 -6.40 2.43
C SER A 224 19.28 -6.14 1.15
N ALA A 225 18.66 -6.27 -0.02
CA ALA A 225 19.28 -6.02 -1.33
C ALA A 225 19.26 -4.52 -1.73
N ILE A 226 18.75 -3.62 -0.88
CA ILE A 226 18.84 -2.19 -1.12
C ILE A 226 20.30 -1.73 -0.95
N ASP A 227 20.81 -1.03 -1.95
CA ASP A 227 22.18 -0.53 -1.95
C ASP A 227 22.44 0.35 -0.71
N ASP A 228 23.60 0.11 -0.06
CA ASP A 228 23.98 0.82 1.16
C ASP A 228 22.85 0.82 2.21
N LEU A 229 22.46 -0.36 2.64
CA LEU A 229 21.40 -0.57 3.65
C LEU A 229 21.66 0.23 4.94
N SER A 230 22.94 0.42 5.29
CA SER A 230 23.36 1.19 6.46
C SER A 230 22.89 2.64 6.42
N TYR A 231 22.78 3.24 5.23
CA TYR A 231 22.22 4.58 5.06
C TYR A 231 20.80 4.69 5.64
N PHE A 232 19.99 3.63 5.57
CA PHE A 232 18.61 3.61 6.08
C PHE A 232 18.52 3.16 7.53
N THR A 233 19.51 2.43 8.06
CA THR A 233 19.38 1.71 9.34
C THR A 233 20.29 2.20 10.46
N SER A 234 21.39 2.91 10.17
CA SER A 234 22.41 3.26 11.20
C SER A 234 21.89 4.19 12.31
N ASP A 235 20.97 5.11 11.98
CA ASP A 235 20.48 6.13 12.92
C ASP A 235 19.03 5.92 13.35
N LEU A 236 18.46 4.73 13.05
CA LEU A 236 17.08 4.43 13.42
C LEU A 236 16.91 4.38 14.95
N ARG A 237 15.85 4.99 15.44
CA ARG A 237 15.43 4.90 16.83
C ARG A 237 14.63 3.64 17.15
N CYS A 238 14.02 3.05 16.12
CA CYS A 238 13.22 1.83 16.20
C CYS A 238 14.03 0.58 15.85
N ARG A 239 13.46 -0.58 16.11
CA ARG A 239 13.98 -1.87 15.62
C ARG A 239 13.74 -2.00 14.11
N TYR A 240 14.56 -2.81 13.44
CA TYR A 240 14.32 -3.18 12.05
C TYR A 240 14.53 -4.69 11.84
N THR A 241 13.96 -5.20 10.78
CA THR A 241 14.09 -6.58 10.31
C THR A 241 14.31 -6.57 8.81
N THR A 242 15.24 -7.40 8.36
CA THR A 242 15.59 -7.52 6.95
C THR A 242 14.98 -8.75 6.31
N PHE A 243 14.62 -8.65 5.04
CA PHE A 243 14.22 -9.78 4.20
C PHE A 243 14.94 -9.71 2.86
N GLY A 244 15.14 -10.84 2.20
CA GLY A 244 15.79 -10.89 0.89
C GLY A 244 16.19 -12.30 0.48
N LEU A 245 16.90 -12.44 -0.64
CA LEU A 245 17.35 -13.75 -1.16
C LEU A 245 18.69 -14.18 -0.58
N ASP A 246 19.52 -13.24 -0.11
CA ASP A 246 20.84 -13.53 0.43
C ASP A 246 20.77 -13.85 1.92
N SER A 247 21.12 -15.09 2.26
CA SER A 247 21.18 -15.58 3.64
C SER A 247 22.16 -14.81 4.53
N LYS A 248 23.16 -14.13 3.98
CA LYS A 248 24.15 -13.41 4.78
C LYS A 248 23.61 -12.08 5.33
N THR A 249 22.74 -11.43 4.58
CA THR A 249 22.27 -10.07 4.83
C THR A 249 20.82 -10.01 5.32
N SER A 250 20.06 -11.12 5.21
CA SER A 250 18.64 -11.17 5.53
C SER A 250 18.36 -11.91 6.83
N ASP A 251 17.41 -11.40 7.62
CA ASP A 251 16.82 -12.11 8.77
C ASP A 251 15.81 -13.16 8.32
N TYR A 252 15.04 -12.87 7.24
CA TYR A 252 14.14 -13.81 6.57
C TYR A 252 14.61 -14.03 5.15
N TYR A 253 14.85 -15.28 4.76
CA TYR A 253 15.32 -15.63 3.42
C TYR A 253 14.84 -17.02 3.01
N PRO A 254 14.70 -17.29 1.68
CA PRO A 254 14.22 -18.56 1.17
C PRO A 254 15.38 -19.54 0.95
N THR A 255 15.10 -20.82 1.09
CA THR A 255 15.96 -21.93 0.64
C THR A 255 15.12 -22.93 -0.14
N ASN A 256 15.78 -23.88 -0.85
CA ASN A 256 15.10 -24.93 -1.61
C ASN A 256 14.03 -24.39 -2.59
N ILE A 257 14.31 -23.25 -3.24
CA ILE A 257 13.38 -22.60 -4.16
C ILE A 257 13.17 -23.48 -5.38
N THR A 258 11.91 -23.76 -5.69
CA THR A 258 11.47 -24.43 -6.91
C THR A 258 10.35 -23.65 -7.57
N TYR A 259 10.15 -23.83 -8.86
CA TYR A 259 9.06 -23.17 -9.59
C TYR A 259 8.23 -24.23 -10.32
N ASN A 260 6.92 -24.11 -10.24
CA ASN A 260 6.03 -24.93 -11.03
C ASN A 260 5.96 -24.45 -12.49
N GLN A 261 5.18 -25.15 -13.34
CA GLN A 261 5.00 -24.82 -14.75
C GLN A 261 4.38 -23.42 -15.01
N PHE A 262 3.81 -22.78 -13.99
CA PHE A 262 3.25 -21.44 -14.05
C PHE A 262 4.16 -20.41 -13.39
N ALA A 263 5.44 -20.72 -13.19
CA ALA A 263 6.43 -19.87 -12.54
C ALA A 263 6.08 -19.46 -11.10
N CYS A 264 5.19 -20.18 -10.43
CA CYS A 264 4.87 -19.94 -9.03
C CYS A 264 5.92 -20.62 -8.14
N ALA A 265 6.46 -19.88 -7.18
CA ALA A 265 7.50 -20.35 -6.30
C ALA A 265 6.98 -21.24 -5.17
N SER A 266 7.75 -22.30 -4.86
CA SER A 266 7.65 -23.10 -3.64
C SER A 266 9.01 -23.08 -2.97
N PHE A 267 9.07 -22.78 -1.68
CA PHE A 267 10.33 -22.61 -0.95
C PHE A 267 10.20 -22.87 0.55
N ASP A 268 11.34 -23.17 1.17
CA ASP A 268 11.45 -23.22 2.62
C ASP A 268 11.89 -21.84 3.13
N LEU A 269 11.15 -21.29 4.08
CA LEU A 269 11.49 -20.02 4.72
C LEU A 269 12.39 -20.26 5.93
N VAL A 270 13.53 -19.59 5.93
CA VAL A 270 14.46 -19.58 7.05
C VAL A 270 14.35 -18.26 7.82
N SER A 271 14.41 -18.34 9.13
CA SER A 271 14.47 -17.17 10.02
C SER A 271 15.75 -17.21 10.85
N LYS A 272 16.38 -16.05 11.02
CA LYS A 272 17.46 -15.79 11.99
C LYS A 272 16.95 -15.12 13.27
N THR A 273 15.65 -14.78 13.31
CA THR A 273 15.04 -14.17 14.50
C THR A 273 14.52 -15.27 15.42
N SER A 274 14.68 -15.13 16.73
CA SER A 274 14.13 -16.11 17.68
C SER A 274 12.60 -16.12 17.61
N VAL A 275 12.03 -17.26 17.25
CA VAL A 275 10.57 -17.48 17.15
C VAL A 275 9.88 -17.50 18.53
N SER A 276 10.63 -17.53 19.61
CA SER A 276 10.11 -17.57 20.98
C SER A 276 11.06 -16.87 21.93
N GLY A 277 10.88 -15.57 22.13
CA GLY A 277 11.33 -14.78 23.30
C GLY A 277 12.67 -15.12 24.01
N GLY A 278 13.47 -16.03 23.49
CA GLY A 278 14.75 -16.46 24.03
C GLY A 278 15.92 -15.67 23.44
N ASN A 279 16.98 -15.47 24.21
CA ASN A 279 18.18 -14.75 23.82
C ASN A 279 19.05 -15.46 22.76
N ASN A 280 18.70 -16.65 22.31
CA ASN A 280 19.43 -17.38 21.28
C ASN A 280 18.71 -17.23 19.93
N ARG A 281 19.38 -16.57 18.99
CA ARG A 281 18.99 -16.55 17.57
C ARG A 281 19.42 -17.89 16.99
N GLU A 282 18.50 -18.83 16.83
CA GLU A 282 18.75 -20.08 16.10
C GLU A 282 18.23 -19.90 14.68
N GLU A 283 19.15 -19.97 13.72
CA GLU A 283 18.83 -20.00 12.28
C GLU A 283 18.18 -21.36 11.95
N GLY A 284 16.99 -21.32 11.36
CA GLY A 284 16.29 -22.54 10.99
C GLY A 284 15.11 -22.34 10.04
N ILE A 285 14.74 -23.43 9.36
CA ILE A 285 13.52 -23.47 8.55
C ILE A 285 12.32 -23.38 9.51
N ILE A 286 11.47 -22.39 9.28
CA ILE A 286 10.29 -22.13 10.10
C ILE A 286 8.98 -22.45 9.38
N ALA A 287 9.00 -22.50 8.05
CA ALA A 287 7.82 -22.79 7.23
C ALA A 287 8.22 -23.30 5.84
N HIS A 288 7.29 -24.00 5.19
CA HIS A 288 7.28 -24.25 3.75
C HIS A 288 6.13 -23.46 3.14
N ILE A 289 6.35 -22.74 2.03
CA ILE A 289 5.36 -21.83 1.43
C ILE A 289 5.24 -22.14 -0.07
N ASN A 290 3.99 -22.28 -0.53
CA ASN A 290 3.64 -22.49 -1.93
C ASN A 290 2.84 -21.28 -2.47
N LEU A 291 3.45 -20.44 -3.28
CA LEU A 291 2.77 -19.29 -3.86
C LEU A 291 1.89 -19.70 -5.06
N LYS A 292 0.79 -18.97 -5.25
CA LYS A 292 -0.08 -19.10 -6.43
C LYS A 292 0.15 -18.01 -7.47
N VAL A 293 1.04 -17.07 -7.20
CA VAL A 293 1.38 -15.97 -8.11
C VAL A 293 2.78 -16.16 -8.67
N PRO A 294 3.00 -15.90 -9.97
CA PRO A 294 4.26 -16.18 -10.63
C PRO A 294 5.34 -15.12 -10.38
N GLY A 295 6.58 -15.56 -10.52
CA GLY A 295 7.76 -14.70 -10.59
C GLY A 295 8.51 -14.51 -9.27
N GLU A 296 9.83 -14.33 -9.38
CA GLU A 296 10.73 -14.14 -8.24
C GLU A 296 10.40 -12.86 -7.44
N HIS A 297 9.94 -11.81 -8.12
CA HIS A 297 9.49 -10.60 -7.45
C HIS A 297 8.34 -10.86 -6.45
N ASN A 298 7.45 -11.82 -6.73
CA ASN A 298 6.39 -12.21 -5.82
C ASN A 298 6.89 -13.06 -4.64
N LEU A 299 7.99 -13.78 -4.81
CA LEU A 299 8.67 -14.40 -3.68
C LEU A 299 9.21 -13.33 -2.72
N LEU A 300 9.86 -12.27 -3.24
CA LEU A 300 10.31 -11.14 -2.41
C LEU A 300 9.15 -10.41 -1.73
N ASN A 301 8.04 -10.19 -2.44
CA ASN A 301 6.82 -9.60 -1.86
C ASN A 301 6.26 -10.47 -0.72
N ALA A 302 6.29 -11.79 -0.88
CA ALA A 302 5.84 -12.74 0.14
C ALA A 302 6.75 -12.73 1.38
N LEU A 303 8.09 -12.64 1.20
CA LEU A 303 9.04 -12.48 2.30
C LEU A 303 8.78 -11.19 3.09
N ALA A 304 8.54 -10.06 2.38
CA ALA A 304 8.19 -8.79 3.01
C ALA A 304 6.89 -8.89 3.81
N ALA A 305 5.86 -9.50 3.22
CA ALA A 305 4.56 -9.70 3.89
C ALA A 305 4.70 -10.60 5.11
N PHE A 306 5.48 -11.71 4.99
CA PHE A 306 5.77 -12.60 6.11
C PHE A 306 6.47 -11.84 7.25
N ALA A 307 7.59 -11.16 6.95
CA ALA A 307 8.37 -10.42 7.94
C ALA A 307 7.51 -9.35 8.65
N THR A 308 6.64 -8.67 7.89
CA THR A 308 5.72 -7.66 8.44
C THR A 308 4.73 -8.27 9.41
N CYS A 309 4.04 -9.35 9.01
CA CYS A 309 3.03 -10.00 9.84
C CYS A 309 3.64 -10.72 11.07
N ALA A 310 4.83 -11.29 10.93
CA ALA A 310 5.57 -11.85 12.06
C ALA A 310 5.97 -10.77 13.08
N ALA A 311 6.37 -9.58 12.60
CA ALA A 311 6.73 -8.44 13.45
C ALA A 311 5.57 -7.90 14.30
N ILE A 312 4.34 -8.07 13.85
CA ILE A 312 3.10 -7.73 14.58
C ILE A 312 2.48 -8.95 15.28
N HIS A 313 3.26 -10.03 15.44
CA HIS A 313 2.93 -11.22 16.21
C HIS A 313 1.80 -12.10 15.66
N ILE A 314 1.56 -12.08 14.34
CA ILE A 314 0.66 -13.06 13.72
C ILE A 314 1.35 -14.44 13.71
N PRO A 315 0.67 -15.52 14.11
CA PRO A 315 1.25 -16.87 14.13
C PRO A 315 1.75 -17.32 12.73
N CYS A 316 2.90 -18.00 12.70
CA CYS A 316 3.55 -18.44 11.46
C CYS A 316 2.60 -19.25 10.55
N GLU A 317 1.86 -20.19 11.10
CA GLU A 317 0.88 -21.01 10.37
C GLU A 317 -0.23 -20.19 9.71
N THR A 318 -0.68 -19.10 10.36
CA THR A 318 -1.67 -18.19 9.81
C THR A 318 -1.07 -17.35 8.69
N ILE A 319 0.20 -16.91 8.84
CA ILE A 319 0.91 -16.17 7.79
C ILE A 319 1.05 -17.05 6.53
N VAL A 320 1.49 -18.30 6.69
CA VAL A 320 1.60 -19.26 5.57
C VAL A 320 0.26 -19.45 4.89
N LYS A 321 -0.81 -19.71 5.66
CA LYS A 321 -2.17 -19.86 5.12
C LYS A 321 -2.62 -18.64 4.31
N GLY A 322 -2.37 -17.42 4.81
CA GLY A 322 -2.72 -16.19 4.12
C GLY A 322 -1.95 -16.02 2.81
N LEU A 323 -0.64 -16.30 2.80
CA LEU A 323 0.19 -16.25 1.59
C LEU A 323 -0.23 -17.29 0.54
N GLU A 324 -0.56 -18.51 0.96
CA GLU A 324 -1.04 -19.57 0.07
C GLU A 324 -2.47 -19.35 -0.44
N ASN A 325 -3.27 -18.55 0.25
CA ASN A 325 -4.60 -18.13 -0.22
C ASN A 325 -4.52 -17.02 -1.27
N PHE A 326 -3.49 -16.19 -1.24
CA PHE A 326 -3.33 -15.08 -2.16
C PHE A 326 -3.23 -15.57 -3.62
N SER A 327 -4.18 -15.17 -4.44
CA SER A 327 -4.29 -15.57 -5.85
C SER A 327 -3.99 -14.44 -6.85
N GLY A 328 -3.49 -13.29 -6.34
CA GLY A 328 -3.17 -12.11 -7.14
C GLY A 328 -4.16 -10.96 -6.95
N THR A 329 -3.83 -9.83 -7.56
CA THR A 329 -4.66 -8.64 -7.69
C THR A 329 -4.88 -8.33 -9.17
N ASP A 330 -5.94 -7.59 -9.47
CA ASP A 330 -6.20 -7.18 -10.85
C ASP A 330 -5.00 -6.42 -11.44
N ARG A 331 -4.74 -6.68 -12.72
CA ARG A 331 -3.62 -6.10 -13.48
C ARG A 331 -2.23 -6.37 -12.90
N ARG A 332 -2.04 -7.48 -12.18
CA ARG A 332 -0.71 -7.95 -11.70
C ARG A 332 -0.55 -9.40 -12.15
N PHE A 333 0.02 -9.61 -13.33
CA PHE A 333 0.09 -10.87 -14.05
C PHE A 333 -1.26 -11.62 -14.07
N GLN A 334 -2.33 -10.87 -14.30
CA GLN A 334 -3.69 -11.36 -14.19
C GLN A 334 -4.06 -12.23 -15.40
N TYR A 335 -4.41 -13.50 -15.15
CA TYR A 335 -5.01 -14.35 -16.16
C TYR A 335 -6.41 -13.82 -16.52
N LYS A 336 -6.61 -13.44 -17.78
CA LYS A 336 -7.91 -12.92 -18.29
C LYS A 336 -8.72 -13.99 -19.01
N GLY A 337 -8.12 -15.10 -19.37
CA GLY A 337 -8.79 -16.19 -20.08
C GLY A 337 -7.96 -16.75 -21.22
N GLU A 338 -8.58 -17.69 -21.94
CA GLU A 338 -8.02 -18.33 -23.13
C GLU A 338 -8.97 -18.21 -24.31
N PHE A 339 -8.46 -17.86 -25.47
CA PHE A 339 -9.20 -17.78 -26.72
C PHE A 339 -8.43 -18.46 -27.83
N ASN A 340 -9.03 -19.50 -28.46
CA ASN A 340 -8.40 -20.27 -29.53
C ASN A 340 -6.97 -20.77 -29.23
N GLY A 341 -6.71 -21.19 -27.98
CA GLY A 341 -5.40 -21.65 -27.57
C GLY A 341 -4.40 -20.52 -27.27
N VAL A 342 -4.87 -19.25 -27.21
CA VAL A 342 -4.09 -18.10 -26.80
C VAL A 342 -4.47 -17.72 -25.38
N THR A 343 -3.51 -17.84 -24.45
CA THR A 343 -3.66 -17.36 -23.07
C THR A 343 -3.46 -15.84 -23.03
N VAL A 344 -4.39 -15.12 -22.42
CA VAL A 344 -4.34 -13.66 -22.26
C VAL A 344 -4.01 -13.31 -20.81
N ILE A 345 -2.94 -12.55 -20.62
CA ILE A 345 -2.49 -12.04 -19.30
C ILE A 345 -2.45 -10.53 -19.37
N ASP A 346 -3.00 -9.88 -18.34
CA ASP A 346 -3.01 -8.41 -18.15
C ASP A 346 -2.08 -8.03 -17.01
N ASP A 347 -1.18 -7.07 -17.28
CA ASP A 347 -0.24 -6.55 -16.28
C ASP A 347 -0.14 -5.03 -16.41
N TYR A 348 -0.09 -4.35 -15.29
CA TYR A 348 0.05 -2.88 -15.23
C TYR A 348 1.52 -2.43 -15.32
N ALA A 349 2.45 -3.35 -15.56
CA ALA A 349 3.88 -3.05 -15.68
C ALA A 349 4.13 -1.96 -16.73
N HIS A 350 4.75 -0.87 -16.32
CA HIS A 350 5.10 0.27 -17.17
C HIS A 350 6.53 0.74 -16.97
N HIS A 351 7.13 0.45 -15.81
CA HIS A 351 8.56 0.66 -15.56
C HIS A 351 9.40 -0.47 -16.17
N PRO A 352 10.62 -0.22 -16.70
CA PRO A 352 11.47 -1.25 -17.30
C PRO A 352 11.67 -2.48 -16.41
N ASP A 353 11.94 -2.32 -15.12
CA ASP A 353 12.14 -3.42 -14.18
C ASP A 353 10.88 -4.28 -14.02
N GLU A 354 9.69 -3.66 -13.97
CA GLU A 354 8.41 -4.38 -13.91
C GLU A 354 8.15 -5.18 -15.20
N ILE A 355 8.42 -4.57 -16.36
CA ILE A 355 8.27 -5.24 -17.67
C ILE A 355 9.21 -6.43 -17.76
N ILE A 356 10.47 -6.28 -17.33
CA ILE A 356 11.45 -7.37 -17.28
C ILE A 356 10.96 -8.50 -16.38
N ALA A 357 10.47 -8.18 -15.18
CA ALA A 357 9.96 -9.16 -14.22
C ALA A 357 8.75 -9.91 -14.78
N THR A 358 7.77 -9.20 -15.37
CA THR A 358 6.58 -9.78 -15.99
C THR A 358 6.93 -10.67 -17.18
N LEU A 359 7.80 -10.22 -18.10
CA LEU A 359 8.21 -11.01 -19.25
C LEU A 359 9.06 -12.21 -18.85
N THR A 360 9.87 -12.11 -17.79
CA THR A 360 10.63 -13.23 -17.24
C THR A 360 9.69 -14.29 -16.67
N ALA A 361 8.68 -13.91 -15.93
CA ALA A 361 7.64 -14.82 -15.45
C ALA A 361 6.88 -15.46 -16.62
N ALA A 362 6.50 -14.66 -17.63
CA ALA A 362 5.78 -15.15 -18.81
C ALA A 362 6.58 -16.16 -19.64
N ARG A 363 7.90 -16.05 -19.71
CA ARG A 363 8.77 -17.04 -20.39
C ARG A 363 8.72 -18.42 -19.75
N ASN A 364 8.44 -18.50 -18.45
CA ASN A 364 8.32 -19.76 -17.74
C ASN A 364 6.89 -20.36 -17.85
N TYR A 365 5.93 -19.59 -18.38
CA TYR A 365 4.59 -20.07 -18.65
C TYR A 365 4.57 -20.98 -19.89
N PRO A 366 3.76 -22.05 -19.95
CA PRO A 366 3.65 -22.89 -21.13
C PRO A 366 3.20 -22.08 -22.36
N HIS A 367 4.05 -21.97 -23.37
CA HIS A 367 3.74 -21.23 -24.61
C HIS A 367 4.55 -21.74 -25.80
N LYS A 368 4.04 -21.53 -27.01
CA LYS A 368 4.80 -21.69 -28.26
C LYS A 368 5.43 -20.36 -28.69
N ASN A 369 4.64 -19.29 -28.63
CA ASN A 369 5.05 -17.93 -28.96
C ASN A 369 4.58 -17.00 -27.83
N LEU A 370 5.43 -16.05 -27.45
CA LEU A 370 5.10 -15.00 -26.49
C LEU A 370 4.93 -13.68 -27.25
N TRP A 371 3.77 -13.06 -27.13
CA TRP A 371 3.45 -11.75 -27.68
C TRP A 371 3.31 -10.74 -26.56
N CYS A 372 4.04 -9.62 -26.67
CA CYS A 372 3.90 -8.51 -25.75
C CYS A 372 3.20 -7.36 -26.48
N VAL A 373 2.03 -6.95 -25.95
CA VAL A 373 1.34 -5.73 -26.39
C VAL A 373 1.57 -4.69 -25.31
N PHE A 374 2.27 -3.63 -25.64
CA PHE A 374 2.69 -2.60 -24.68
C PHE A 374 2.16 -1.23 -25.09
N GLN A 375 1.58 -0.52 -24.12
CA GLN A 375 1.22 0.89 -24.27
C GLN A 375 2.01 1.68 -23.22
N PRO A 376 2.93 2.59 -23.63
CA PRO A 376 3.64 3.43 -22.68
C PRO A 376 2.66 4.34 -21.93
N HIS A 377 2.98 4.65 -20.69
CA HIS A 377 2.15 5.51 -19.85
C HIS A 377 2.25 6.98 -20.27
N THR A 378 3.47 7.43 -20.57
CA THR A 378 3.78 8.80 -21.03
C THR A 378 4.96 8.77 -22.00
#